data_b25dc866b984a795eab74f9255385f18
#
_entry.id   b25dc866b984a795eab74f9255385f18
#
_cell.length_a   1.000
_cell.length_b   1.000
_cell.length_c   1.000
_cell.angle_alpha   90.00
_cell.angle_beta   90.00
_cell.angle_gamma   90.00
#
_symmetry.space_group_name_H-M   'P 1'
#
loop_
_entity.id
_entity.type
_entity.pdbx_description
1 polymer ?
#
loop_
_entity_poly.entity_id
_entity_poly.type
_entity_poly.pdbx_seq_one_letter_code
_entity_poly.pdbx_strand_id
1 'polypeptide(L)'
;MRLRCLTDNIKLGAGGIREIEFIVQVFQLIRGGREPSLQSRALLPTLSAIAALHLLSENDAEQLRVAYLFLRRLENLLQSINDEQTQTLPSDELTRARLAWAMDFADWPQLTGVLTAHMANVRRVFNELIGDDESETQEESLSEQWRELWQDALQEDDTTPVLAHLSEDERKQVLMLIADFRKELDKRTIGPRGRQVLDHLMPHLLSDV
;
A
#
# COMPACT_ATOMS: atom_id res chain seq x y z
N MET A 1 -16.16 -19.52 3.19
CA MET A 1 -14.93 -20.32 3.19
C MET A 1 -13.69 -19.59 2.62
N ARG A 2 -13.83 -18.45 1.93
CA ARG A 2 -12.69 -17.68 1.35
C ARG A 2 -11.92 -16.76 2.32
N LEU A 3 -12.48 -16.37 3.44
CA LEU A 3 -11.84 -15.43 4.39
C LEU A 3 -10.73 -16.04 5.27
N ARG A 4 -10.78 -17.33 5.57
CA ARG A 4 -9.73 -18.01 6.35
C ARG A 4 -8.42 -18.23 5.59
N CYS A 5 -8.45 -18.24 4.25
CA CYS A 5 -7.24 -18.42 3.43
C CYS A 5 -6.33 -17.19 3.35
N LEU A 6 -6.80 -16.00 3.70
CA LEU A 6 -6.00 -14.77 3.61
C LEU A 6 -5.19 -14.48 4.89
N THR A 7 -5.64 -14.96 6.05
CA THR A 7 -4.95 -14.77 7.33
C THR A 7 -3.60 -15.50 7.40
N ASP A 8 -3.47 -16.63 6.72
CA ASP A 8 -2.24 -17.44 6.69
C ASP A 8 -1.35 -17.12 5.47
N ASN A 9 -1.73 -16.16 4.63
CA ASN A 9 -0.99 -15.79 3.43
C ASN A 9 -0.05 -14.62 3.71
N ILE A 10 1.25 -14.89 3.76
CA ILE A 10 2.30 -13.92 4.10
C ILE A 10 2.51 -12.84 3.02
N LYS A 11 1.97 -13.03 1.83
CA LYS A 11 2.08 -12.05 0.73
C LYS A 11 0.85 -11.18 0.61
N LEU A 12 -0.34 -11.80 0.56
CA LEU A 12 -1.61 -11.12 0.28
C LEU A 12 -2.42 -10.84 1.55
N GLY A 13 -2.02 -11.40 2.69
CA GLY A 13 -2.63 -11.13 3.99
C GLY A 13 -2.33 -9.71 4.47
N ALA A 14 -3.11 -9.26 5.47
CA ALA A 14 -2.88 -7.97 6.13
C ALA A 14 -1.48 -7.93 6.76
N GLY A 15 -0.73 -6.87 6.51
CA GLY A 15 0.68 -6.75 6.91
C GLY A 15 1.66 -7.57 6.07
N GLY A 16 1.23 -8.15 4.93
CA GLY A 16 2.07 -8.95 4.06
C GLY A 16 2.93 -8.15 3.09
N ILE A 17 3.70 -8.89 2.27
CA ILE A 17 4.66 -8.31 1.31
C ILE A 17 4.01 -7.27 0.40
N ARG A 18 2.76 -7.52 -0.05
CA ARG A 18 2.04 -6.61 -0.94
C ARG A 18 1.74 -5.25 -0.32
N GLU A 19 1.51 -5.18 0.97
CA GLU A 19 1.28 -3.89 1.64
C GLU A 19 2.58 -3.07 1.70
N ILE A 20 3.74 -3.72 1.92
CA ILE A 20 5.05 -3.03 1.86
C ILE A 20 5.34 -2.52 0.44
N GLU A 21 5.13 -3.37 -0.56
CA GLU A 21 5.28 -2.99 -1.98
C GLU A 21 4.37 -1.80 -2.33
N PHE A 22 3.14 -1.83 -1.83
CA PHE A 22 2.16 -0.78 -2.05
C PHE A 22 2.56 0.55 -1.40
N ILE A 23 3.01 0.54 -0.13
CA ILE A 23 3.52 1.73 0.57
C ILE A 23 4.59 2.43 -0.29
N VAL A 24 5.58 1.68 -0.78
CA VAL A 24 6.65 2.23 -1.60
C VAL A 24 6.12 2.78 -2.94
N GLN A 25 5.21 2.04 -3.59
CA GLN A 25 4.62 2.45 -4.87
C GLN A 25 3.78 3.73 -4.75
N VAL A 26 3.09 3.95 -3.65
CA VAL A 26 2.35 5.18 -3.38
C VAL A 26 3.28 6.39 -3.43
N PHE A 27 4.39 6.36 -2.70
CA PHE A 27 5.36 7.45 -2.74
C PHE A 27 6.00 7.64 -4.12
N GLN A 28 6.24 6.56 -4.86
CA GLN A 28 6.70 6.64 -6.25
C GLN A 28 5.70 7.33 -7.16
N LEU A 29 4.41 7.04 -7.00
CA LEU A 29 3.34 7.65 -7.79
C LEU A 29 3.17 9.14 -7.46
N ILE A 30 3.19 9.48 -6.16
CA ILE A 30 2.95 10.86 -5.71
C ILE A 30 4.14 11.77 -6.00
N ARG A 31 5.36 11.31 -5.70
CA ARG A 31 6.57 12.14 -5.72
C ARG A 31 7.57 11.78 -6.81
N GLY A 32 7.47 10.59 -7.42
CA GLY A 32 8.45 10.10 -8.39
C GLY A 32 8.61 10.96 -9.64
N GLY A 33 7.59 11.74 -10.00
CA GLY A 33 7.70 12.72 -11.09
C GLY A 33 8.65 13.89 -10.78
N ARG A 34 8.79 14.24 -9.51
CA ARG A 34 9.63 15.37 -9.04
C ARG A 34 10.93 14.90 -8.39
N GLU A 35 10.95 13.69 -7.85
CA GLU A 35 12.07 13.10 -7.09
C GLU A 35 12.70 11.92 -7.83
N PRO A 36 13.78 12.12 -8.61
CA PRO A 36 14.43 11.05 -9.38
C PRO A 36 14.92 9.88 -8.51
N SER A 37 15.23 10.13 -7.23
CA SER A 37 15.66 9.10 -6.26
C SER A 37 14.58 8.04 -6.00
N LEU A 38 13.29 8.38 -6.22
CA LEU A 38 12.16 7.47 -6.07
C LEU A 38 11.83 6.67 -7.34
N GLN A 39 12.49 6.92 -8.47
CA GLN A 39 12.21 6.24 -9.74
C GLN A 39 12.89 4.86 -9.86
N SER A 40 13.58 4.40 -8.81
CA SER A 40 14.21 3.08 -8.79
C SER A 40 13.17 1.96 -8.81
N ARG A 41 13.45 0.87 -9.55
CA ARG A 41 12.63 -0.36 -9.51
C ARG A 41 12.88 -1.21 -8.26
N ALA A 42 13.97 -0.97 -7.55
CA ALA A 42 14.36 -1.75 -6.38
C ALA A 42 13.71 -1.18 -5.11
N LEU A 43 12.91 -2.00 -4.42
CA LEU A 43 12.12 -1.59 -3.26
C LEU A 43 12.99 -1.02 -2.12
N LEU A 44 14.05 -1.72 -1.74
CA LEU A 44 14.87 -1.32 -0.58
C LEU A 44 15.59 0.03 -0.78
N PRO A 45 16.24 0.30 -1.94
CA PRO A 45 16.79 1.63 -2.21
C PRO A 45 15.73 2.73 -2.23
N THR A 46 14.55 2.45 -2.78
CA THR A 46 13.45 3.42 -2.80
C THR A 46 12.94 3.71 -1.39
N LEU A 47 12.78 2.69 -0.55
CA LEU A 47 12.38 2.86 0.85
C LEU A 47 13.39 3.73 1.64
N SER A 48 14.70 3.53 1.39
CA SER A 48 15.75 4.38 1.97
C SER A 48 15.67 5.84 1.48
N ALA A 49 15.35 6.04 0.19
CA ALA A 49 15.15 7.38 -0.37
C ALA A 49 13.91 8.08 0.21
N ILE A 50 12.81 7.35 0.42
CA ILE A 50 11.58 7.85 1.08
C ILE A 50 11.90 8.38 2.48
N ALA A 51 12.67 7.62 3.28
CA ALA A 51 13.11 8.06 4.60
C ALA A 51 14.03 9.30 4.55
N ALA A 52 15.00 9.30 3.62
CA ALA A 52 15.91 10.44 3.43
C ALA A 52 15.20 11.74 3.01
N LEU A 53 14.06 11.62 2.34
CA LEU A 53 13.18 12.74 1.97
C LEU A 53 12.20 13.13 3.09
N HIS A 54 12.27 12.50 4.25
CA HIS A 54 11.37 12.68 5.40
C HIS A 54 9.87 12.47 5.07
N LEU A 55 9.57 11.66 4.05
CA LEU A 55 8.21 11.27 3.66
C LEU A 55 7.66 10.13 4.54
N LEU A 56 8.55 9.42 5.22
CA LEU A 56 8.26 8.39 6.21
C LEU A 56 9.28 8.53 7.34
N SER A 57 8.92 8.17 8.57
CA SER A 57 9.88 8.19 9.68
C SER A 57 11.02 7.18 9.43
N GLU A 58 12.23 7.50 9.88
CA GLU A 58 13.37 6.57 9.76
C GLU A 58 13.08 5.23 10.47
N ASN A 59 12.37 5.28 11.61
CA ASN A 59 11.98 4.10 12.36
C ASN A 59 11.01 3.22 11.55
N ASP A 60 9.98 3.80 10.93
CA ASP A 60 9.01 3.05 10.14
C ASP A 60 9.64 2.48 8.86
N ALA A 61 10.50 3.24 8.20
CA ALA A 61 11.25 2.75 7.06
C ALA A 61 12.14 1.55 7.43
N GLU A 62 12.82 1.60 8.59
CA GLU A 62 13.63 0.48 9.05
C GLU A 62 12.77 -0.73 9.45
N GLN A 63 11.64 -0.52 10.12
CA GLN A 63 10.70 -1.59 10.44
C GLN A 63 10.15 -2.27 9.18
N LEU A 64 9.77 -1.49 8.16
CA LEU A 64 9.33 -2.02 6.86
C LEU A 64 10.45 -2.78 6.15
N ARG A 65 11.68 -2.27 6.21
CA ARG A 65 12.87 -2.94 5.63
C ARG A 65 13.12 -4.31 6.26
N VAL A 66 13.12 -4.37 7.58
CA VAL A 66 13.33 -5.62 8.32
C VAL A 66 12.19 -6.60 8.06
N ALA A 67 10.94 -6.14 8.11
CA ALA A 67 9.77 -6.95 7.80
C ALA A 67 9.82 -7.50 6.37
N TYR A 68 10.17 -6.68 5.39
CA TYR A 68 10.28 -7.10 3.99
C TYR A 68 11.31 -8.21 3.81
N LEU A 69 12.51 -8.06 4.37
CA LEU A 69 13.57 -9.06 4.28
C LEU A 69 13.16 -10.36 4.96
N PHE A 70 12.53 -10.28 6.12
CA PHE A 70 12.02 -11.44 6.84
C PHE A 70 10.95 -12.18 6.03
N LEU A 71 9.94 -11.48 5.55
CA LEU A 71 8.83 -12.05 4.78
C LEU A 71 9.32 -12.66 3.45
N ARG A 72 10.26 -12.01 2.77
CA ARG A 72 10.84 -12.54 1.52
C ARG A 72 11.68 -13.79 1.76
N ARG A 73 12.45 -13.84 2.86
CA ARG A 73 13.18 -15.07 3.25
C ARG A 73 12.19 -16.20 3.54
N LEU A 74 11.14 -15.94 4.30
CA LEU A 74 10.09 -16.92 4.60
C LEU A 74 9.35 -17.37 3.34
N GLU A 75 8.98 -16.47 2.43
CA GLU A 75 8.37 -16.78 1.14
C GLU A 75 9.25 -17.74 0.31
N ASN A 76 10.53 -17.41 0.19
CA ASN A 76 11.48 -18.24 -0.56
C ASN A 76 11.61 -19.65 0.03
N LEU A 77 11.66 -19.77 1.36
CA LEU A 77 11.71 -21.07 2.03
C LEU A 77 10.42 -21.87 1.85
N LEU A 78 9.25 -21.23 1.96
CA LEU A 78 7.96 -21.87 1.70
C LEU A 78 7.90 -22.45 0.28
N GLN A 79 8.37 -21.70 -0.71
CA GLN A 79 8.39 -22.16 -2.10
C GLN A 79 9.41 -23.28 -2.35
N SER A 80 10.53 -23.27 -1.64
CA SER A 80 11.59 -24.27 -1.82
C SER A 80 11.27 -25.65 -1.23
N ILE A 81 10.38 -25.75 -0.23
CA ILE A 81 10.10 -27.02 0.47
C ILE A 81 9.35 -28.01 -0.42
N ASN A 82 8.39 -27.53 -1.23
CA ASN A 82 7.54 -28.40 -2.04
C ASN A 82 7.67 -28.11 -3.56
N ASP A 83 8.58 -27.21 -3.95
CA ASP A 83 8.66 -26.68 -5.33
C ASP A 83 7.31 -26.11 -5.83
N GLU A 84 6.52 -25.58 -4.90
CA GLU A 84 5.20 -25.01 -5.15
C GLU A 84 5.22 -23.49 -4.98
N GLN A 85 4.51 -22.77 -5.85
CA GLN A 85 4.33 -21.32 -5.69
C GLN A 85 3.28 -21.01 -4.60
N THR A 86 3.55 -21.48 -3.39
CA THR A 86 2.70 -21.19 -2.23
C THR A 86 3.21 -20.02 -1.41
N GLN A 87 2.31 -19.26 -0.81
CA GLN A 87 2.58 -18.15 0.11
C GLN A 87 1.78 -18.33 1.41
N THR A 88 1.19 -19.51 1.59
CA THR A 88 0.37 -19.88 2.74
C THR A 88 1.21 -20.69 3.71
N LEU A 89 1.09 -20.38 5.00
CA LEU A 89 1.78 -21.12 6.06
C LEU A 89 1.33 -22.58 6.09
N PRO A 90 2.24 -23.53 6.32
CA PRO A 90 1.92 -24.96 6.33
C PRO A 90 1.10 -25.34 7.57
N SER A 91 0.26 -26.37 7.39
CA SER A 91 -0.54 -26.92 8.48
C SER A 91 0.11 -28.11 9.19
N ASP A 92 1.04 -28.82 8.53
CA ASP A 92 1.69 -29.99 9.07
C ASP A 92 2.90 -29.65 9.97
N GLU A 93 3.09 -30.42 11.03
CA GLU A 93 4.10 -30.17 12.06
C GLU A 93 5.54 -30.30 11.53
N LEU A 94 5.79 -31.23 10.61
CA LEU A 94 7.13 -31.46 10.08
C LEU A 94 7.63 -30.28 9.27
N THR A 95 6.78 -29.75 8.40
CA THR A 95 7.09 -28.57 7.59
C THR A 95 7.25 -27.33 8.45
N ARG A 96 6.40 -27.17 9.48
CA ARG A 96 6.53 -26.10 10.49
C ARG A 96 7.88 -26.16 11.21
N ALA A 97 8.29 -27.33 11.68
CA ALA A 97 9.58 -27.48 12.34
C ALA A 97 10.76 -27.18 11.41
N ARG A 98 10.70 -27.64 10.15
CA ARG A 98 11.72 -27.35 9.13
C ARG A 98 11.83 -25.84 8.84
N LEU A 99 10.70 -25.14 8.72
CA LEU A 99 10.68 -23.70 8.49
C LEU A 99 11.24 -22.92 9.69
N ALA A 100 10.84 -23.29 10.92
CA ALA A 100 11.36 -22.65 12.11
C ALA A 100 12.89 -22.79 12.17
N TRP A 101 13.40 -24.00 11.96
CA TRP A 101 14.84 -24.25 11.92
C TRP A 101 15.56 -23.49 10.80
N ALA A 102 15.00 -23.47 9.57
CA ALA A 102 15.59 -22.77 8.42
C ALA A 102 15.58 -21.24 8.56
N MET A 103 14.67 -20.71 9.41
CA MET A 103 14.57 -19.30 9.76
C MET A 103 15.37 -18.93 11.01
N ASP A 104 16.13 -19.88 11.59
CA ASP A 104 16.95 -19.74 12.80
C ASP A 104 16.13 -19.54 14.09
N PHE A 105 14.92 -20.12 14.17
CA PHE A 105 14.08 -20.15 15.37
C PHE A 105 14.08 -21.52 16.04
N ALA A 106 13.94 -21.52 17.37
CA ALA A 106 13.91 -22.73 18.13
C ALA A 106 12.66 -23.59 17.85
N ASP A 107 11.53 -22.96 17.62
CA ASP A 107 10.25 -23.62 17.36
C ASP A 107 9.30 -22.77 16.52
N TRP A 108 8.17 -23.37 16.12
CA TRP A 108 7.12 -22.72 15.34
C TRP A 108 6.43 -21.55 16.06
N PRO A 109 6.07 -21.63 17.36
CA PRO A 109 5.53 -20.50 18.10
C PRO A 109 6.42 -19.26 18.10
N GLN A 110 7.73 -19.44 18.25
CA GLN A 110 8.68 -18.33 18.21
C GLN A 110 8.74 -17.68 16.82
N LEU A 111 8.82 -18.48 15.76
CA LEU A 111 8.76 -17.96 14.38
C LEU A 111 7.46 -17.18 14.12
N THR A 112 6.31 -17.75 14.48
CA THR A 112 5.00 -17.11 14.26
C THR A 112 4.80 -15.87 15.10
N GLY A 113 5.35 -15.81 16.31
CA GLY A 113 5.33 -14.61 17.14
C GLY A 113 6.06 -13.44 16.48
N VAL A 114 7.28 -13.69 15.93
CA VAL A 114 8.04 -12.68 15.21
C VAL A 114 7.36 -12.29 13.89
N LEU A 115 6.83 -13.26 13.14
CA LEU A 115 6.05 -13.00 11.93
C LEU A 115 4.85 -12.08 12.20
N THR A 116 4.07 -12.39 13.24
CA THR A 116 2.91 -11.58 13.63
C THR A 116 3.32 -10.16 14.00
N ALA A 117 4.42 -9.97 14.70
CA ALA A 117 4.93 -8.66 15.06
C ALA A 117 5.33 -7.85 13.80
N HIS A 118 6.02 -8.47 12.84
CA HIS A 118 6.35 -7.81 11.58
C HIS A 118 5.11 -7.43 10.79
N MET A 119 4.16 -8.35 10.65
CA MET A 119 2.91 -8.08 9.93
C MET A 119 2.07 -6.99 10.61
N ALA A 120 2.03 -6.95 11.94
CA ALA A 120 1.34 -5.89 12.68
C ALA A 120 1.96 -4.51 12.43
N ASN A 121 3.30 -4.42 12.43
CA ASN A 121 4.02 -3.17 12.14
C ASN A 121 3.76 -2.69 10.71
N VAL A 122 3.83 -3.58 9.72
CA VAL A 122 3.51 -3.25 8.33
C VAL A 122 2.09 -2.73 8.21
N ARG A 123 1.13 -3.42 8.86
CA ARG A 123 -0.29 -3.04 8.82
C ARG A 123 -0.54 -1.69 9.47
N ARG A 124 0.15 -1.36 10.57
CA ARG A 124 0.07 -0.05 11.23
C ARG A 124 0.50 1.05 10.26
N VAL A 125 1.72 0.93 9.69
CA VAL A 125 2.23 1.94 8.74
C VAL A 125 1.34 2.06 7.51
N PHE A 126 0.80 0.94 7.01
CA PHE A 126 -0.12 0.92 5.89
C PHE A 126 -1.43 1.67 6.22
N ASN A 127 -2.01 1.45 7.40
CA ASN A 127 -3.22 2.13 7.82
C ASN A 127 -2.98 3.64 8.04
N GLU A 128 -1.87 4.02 8.67
CA GLU A 128 -1.50 5.42 8.86
C GLU A 128 -1.34 6.19 7.53
N LEU A 129 -0.84 5.53 6.49
CA LEU A 129 -0.70 6.14 5.15
C LEU A 129 -2.02 6.21 4.37
N ILE A 130 -2.92 5.24 4.58
CA ILE A 130 -4.19 5.17 3.86
C ILE A 130 -5.28 5.93 4.60
N GLY A 131 -5.01 6.31 5.88
CA GLY A 131 -5.94 6.99 6.73
C GLY A 131 -7.14 6.09 7.10
N ASP A 132 -6.97 5.26 8.12
CA ASP A 132 -8.10 4.93 8.98
C ASP A 132 -8.22 6.11 9.98
N ASP A 133 -8.54 7.31 9.44
CA ASP A 133 -8.65 8.51 10.26
C ASP A 133 -9.87 8.50 11.16
N GLU A 134 -9.61 8.34 12.45
CA GLU A 134 -10.46 8.88 13.50
C GLU A 134 -9.89 10.19 14.13
N SER A 135 -9.03 10.94 13.43
CA SER A 135 -8.52 12.23 13.97
C SER A 135 -8.29 13.28 12.87
N GLU A 136 -9.16 14.05 12.75
CA GLU A 136 -9.76 15.27 12.24
C GLU A 136 -9.17 16.62 12.61
N THR A 137 -9.36 17.67 11.92
CA THR A 137 -10.52 18.54 11.88
C THR A 137 -10.35 19.84 11.07
N GLN A 138 -9.40 20.03 10.15
CA GLN A 138 -9.38 21.26 9.30
C GLN A 138 -8.95 21.03 7.84
N GLU A 139 -8.33 19.91 7.53
CA GLU A 139 -8.08 19.47 6.14
C GLU A 139 -9.30 18.73 5.53
N GLU A 140 -10.29 18.39 6.34
CA GLU A 140 -11.48 17.63 5.95
C GLU A 140 -12.32 18.32 4.86
N SER A 141 -12.44 19.64 4.88
CA SER A 141 -13.35 20.30 3.91
C SER A 141 -12.79 20.27 2.48
N LEU A 142 -11.47 20.34 2.30
CA LEU A 142 -10.82 20.23 0.99
C LEU A 142 -10.77 18.78 0.50
N SER A 143 -10.45 17.83 1.40
CA SER A 143 -10.40 16.41 1.05
C SER A 143 -11.79 15.83 0.76
N GLU A 144 -12.84 16.32 1.43
CA GLU A 144 -14.24 15.98 1.11
C GLU A 144 -14.65 16.47 -0.27
N GLN A 145 -14.32 17.71 -0.62
CA GLN A 145 -14.61 18.27 -1.94
C GLN A 145 -13.88 17.52 -3.07
N TRP A 146 -12.61 17.13 -2.85
CA TRP A 146 -11.88 16.28 -3.80
C TRP A 146 -12.43 14.85 -3.85
N ARG A 147 -12.97 14.34 -2.73
CA ARG A 147 -13.63 13.02 -2.66
C ARG A 147 -14.95 13.03 -3.44
N GLU A 148 -15.74 14.07 -3.30
CA GLU A 148 -16.96 14.26 -4.09
C GLU A 148 -16.63 14.35 -5.58
N LEU A 149 -15.65 15.17 -5.97
CA LEU A 149 -15.18 15.28 -7.34
C LEU A 149 -14.67 13.94 -7.91
N TRP A 150 -14.02 13.13 -7.07
CA TRP A 150 -13.54 11.81 -7.47
C TRP A 150 -14.65 10.77 -7.57
N GLN A 151 -15.65 10.82 -6.69
CA GLN A 151 -16.75 9.84 -6.62
C GLN A 151 -17.90 10.17 -7.57
N ASP A 152 -18.23 11.42 -7.75
CA ASP A 152 -19.31 11.83 -8.65
C ASP A 152 -18.84 11.91 -10.10
N ALA A 153 -19.65 11.33 -10.99
CA ALA A 153 -19.42 11.44 -12.41
C ALA A 153 -19.80 12.88 -12.83
N LEU A 154 -18.77 13.70 -13.05
CA LEU A 154 -18.82 15.09 -13.47
C LEU A 154 -20.02 15.39 -14.38
N GLN A 155 -20.96 16.11 -13.85
CA GLN A 155 -21.87 16.90 -14.65
C GLN A 155 -21.15 18.22 -14.99
N GLU A 156 -21.17 18.61 -16.25
CA GLU A 156 -20.40 19.73 -16.83
C GLU A 156 -20.64 21.12 -16.19
N ASP A 157 -21.54 21.23 -15.21
CA ASP A 157 -22.01 22.49 -14.63
C ASP A 157 -21.62 22.76 -13.16
N ASP A 158 -20.91 21.83 -12.50
CA ASP A 158 -20.54 21.98 -11.09
C ASP A 158 -19.22 22.73 -10.92
N THR A 159 -19.33 24.01 -10.57
CA THR A 159 -18.24 24.84 -10.05
C THR A 159 -17.85 24.35 -8.64
N THR A 160 -17.14 23.24 -8.57
CA THR A 160 -16.60 22.76 -7.29
C THR A 160 -15.64 23.80 -6.71
N PRO A 161 -15.83 24.22 -5.45
CA PRO A 161 -14.99 25.27 -4.83
C PRO A 161 -13.50 24.99 -4.89
N VAL A 162 -13.10 23.71 -4.92
CA VAL A 162 -11.72 23.23 -5.03
C VAL A 162 -11.02 23.71 -6.30
N LEU A 163 -11.73 23.80 -7.42
CA LEU A 163 -11.17 24.24 -8.70
C LEU A 163 -11.36 25.75 -8.95
N ALA A 164 -11.89 26.51 -7.98
CA ALA A 164 -12.23 27.92 -8.14
C ALA A 164 -11.00 28.83 -8.40
N HIS A 165 -9.80 28.36 -7.99
CA HIS A 165 -8.55 29.10 -8.18
C HIS A 165 -7.91 28.88 -9.56
N LEU A 166 -8.39 27.91 -10.34
CA LEU A 166 -7.91 27.61 -11.69
C LEU A 166 -8.69 28.39 -12.75
N SER A 167 -8.03 28.69 -13.86
CA SER A 167 -8.69 29.24 -15.05
C SER A 167 -9.65 28.19 -15.66
N GLU A 168 -10.59 28.63 -16.47
CA GLU A 168 -11.58 27.74 -17.09
C GLU A 168 -10.96 26.64 -17.96
N ASP A 169 -9.86 26.95 -18.64
CA ASP A 169 -9.13 25.97 -19.46
C ASP A 169 -8.38 24.95 -18.61
N GLU A 170 -7.75 25.38 -17.51
CA GLU A 170 -7.07 24.50 -16.56
C GLU A 170 -8.07 23.58 -15.85
N ARG A 171 -9.25 24.08 -15.45
CA ARG A 171 -10.33 23.24 -14.90
C ARG A 171 -10.73 22.14 -15.87
N LYS A 172 -11.00 22.48 -17.11
CA LYS A 172 -11.35 21.49 -18.14
C LYS A 172 -10.27 20.44 -18.32
N GLN A 173 -9.00 20.83 -18.29
CA GLN A 173 -7.89 19.89 -18.40
C GLN A 173 -7.80 18.92 -17.19
N VAL A 174 -7.95 19.44 -15.96
CA VAL A 174 -7.94 18.63 -14.75
C VAL A 174 -9.10 17.64 -14.74
N LEU A 175 -10.32 18.11 -15.06
CA LEU A 175 -11.51 17.27 -15.14
C LEU A 175 -11.38 16.16 -16.20
N MET A 176 -10.81 16.50 -17.36
CA MET A 176 -10.57 15.54 -18.43
C MET A 176 -9.54 14.47 -18.02
N LEU A 177 -8.46 14.87 -17.33
CA LEU A 177 -7.46 13.97 -16.81
C LEU A 177 -8.04 12.99 -15.77
N ILE A 178 -8.88 13.48 -14.86
CA ILE A 178 -9.57 12.65 -13.87
C ILE A 178 -10.50 11.64 -14.56
N ALA A 179 -11.29 12.10 -15.53
CA ALA A 179 -12.21 11.25 -16.28
C ALA A 179 -11.48 10.17 -17.09
N ASP A 180 -10.40 10.51 -17.77
CA ASP A 180 -9.59 9.56 -18.54
C ASP A 180 -8.90 8.56 -17.63
N PHE A 181 -8.39 8.99 -16.49
CA PHE A 181 -7.77 8.10 -15.52
C PHE A 181 -8.78 7.10 -14.93
N ARG A 182 -9.99 7.55 -14.57
CA ARG A 182 -11.07 6.65 -14.12
C ARG A 182 -11.44 5.62 -15.19
N LYS A 183 -11.56 6.06 -16.44
CA LYS A 183 -11.87 5.18 -17.57
C LYS A 183 -10.77 4.12 -17.81
N GLU A 184 -9.51 4.48 -17.58
CA GLU A 184 -8.40 3.52 -17.64
C GLU A 184 -8.42 2.54 -16.45
N LEU A 185 -8.79 3.00 -15.26
CA LEU A 185 -8.97 2.15 -14.08
C LEU A 185 -10.10 1.13 -14.26
N ASP A 186 -11.21 1.52 -14.89
CA ASP A 186 -12.34 0.63 -15.17
C ASP A 186 -12.01 -0.46 -16.18
N LYS A 187 -11.08 -0.22 -17.09
CA LYS A 187 -10.57 -1.25 -18.03
C LYS A 187 -9.65 -2.26 -17.34
N ARG A 188 -9.07 -1.93 -16.19
CA ARG A 188 -8.18 -2.82 -15.44
C ARG A 188 -8.97 -3.59 -14.39
N THR A 189 -8.70 -4.89 -14.27
CA THR A 189 -9.32 -5.74 -13.24
C THR A 189 -8.72 -5.41 -11.86
N ILE A 190 -9.16 -4.30 -11.28
CA ILE A 190 -8.78 -3.91 -9.92
C ILE A 190 -9.80 -4.53 -8.97
N GLY A 191 -9.32 -5.33 -8.01
CA GLY A 191 -10.18 -5.93 -7.00
C GLY A 191 -10.83 -4.87 -6.09
N PRO A 192 -11.94 -5.23 -5.38
CA PRO A 192 -12.70 -4.26 -4.55
C PRO A 192 -11.82 -3.52 -3.54
N ARG A 193 -10.83 -4.19 -2.94
CA ARG A 193 -9.89 -3.59 -1.99
C ARG A 193 -8.95 -2.57 -2.65
N GLY A 194 -8.48 -2.86 -3.87
CA GLY A 194 -7.64 -1.92 -4.62
C GLY A 194 -8.42 -0.67 -5.03
N ARG A 195 -9.72 -0.81 -5.33
CA ARG A 195 -10.59 0.32 -5.63
C ARG A 195 -10.81 1.19 -4.38
N GLN A 196 -11.12 0.62 -3.22
CA GLN A 196 -11.24 1.35 -1.95
C GLN A 196 -10.00 2.17 -1.62
N VAL A 197 -8.81 1.59 -1.83
CA VAL A 197 -7.54 2.28 -1.61
C VAL A 197 -7.36 3.46 -2.57
N LEU A 198 -7.68 3.29 -3.84
CA LEU A 198 -7.63 4.38 -4.83
C LEU A 198 -8.62 5.50 -4.52
N ASP A 199 -9.85 5.14 -4.15
CA ASP A 199 -10.90 6.11 -3.78
C ASP A 199 -10.52 6.94 -2.56
N HIS A 200 -9.68 6.38 -1.67
CA HIS A 200 -9.16 7.10 -0.51
C HIS A 200 -7.93 7.96 -0.83
N LEU A 201 -6.99 7.46 -1.65
CA LEU A 201 -5.75 8.16 -1.97
C LEU A 201 -5.91 9.27 -3.02
N MET A 202 -6.83 9.13 -3.96
CA MET A 202 -6.97 10.08 -5.05
C MET A 202 -7.33 11.50 -4.59
N PRO A 203 -8.22 11.71 -3.59
CA PRO A 203 -8.48 13.03 -3.05
C PRO A 203 -7.23 13.72 -2.50
N HIS A 204 -6.37 13.01 -1.78
CA HIS A 204 -5.11 13.55 -1.26
C HIS A 204 -4.09 13.86 -2.37
N LEU A 205 -4.03 13.04 -3.41
CA LEU A 205 -3.20 13.27 -4.59
C LEU A 205 -3.62 14.53 -5.34
N LEU A 206 -4.92 14.76 -5.45
CA LEU A 206 -5.48 15.90 -6.16
C LEU A 206 -5.35 17.20 -5.35
N SER A 207 -5.31 17.14 -4.03
CA SER A 207 -5.10 18.30 -3.15
C SER A 207 -3.66 18.84 -3.18
N ASP A 208 -2.68 18.03 -3.62
CA ASP A 208 -1.25 18.39 -3.70
C ASP A 208 -0.85 18.99 -5.07
N VAL A 209 -1.78 19.12 -6.03
CA VAL A 209 -1.55 19.63 -7.39
C VAL A 209 -1.94 21.09 -7.49
#